data_f871df630d7f56be4f15ab8fffe44280
#
_entry.id   f871df630d7f56be4f15ab8fffe44280
#
_cell.length_a   1.000
_cell.length_b   1.000
_cell.length_c   1.000
_cell.angle_alpha   90.00
_cell.angle_beta   90.00
_cell.angle_gamma   90.00
#
_symmetry.space_group_name_H-M   'P 1'
#
loop_
_entity.id
_entity.type
_entity.pdbx_description
1 polymer ?
#
loop_
_entity_poly.entity_id
_entity_poly.type
_entity_poly.pdbx_seq_one_letter_code
_entity_poly.pdbx_strand_id
1 'polypeptide(L)'
;MPPVGEHLLLDLYGVSPALLRDADLLESTLREAADALGATVLHAHLHRFGMFGASAPEALGGGVTGVLLLAESHLSIHTWPEHGFAAIDAFMCGAGATLAARAIFEHALAPSRVDVRVAQRGGLPG
;
A
#
# COMPACT_ATOMS: atom_id res chain seq x y z
N MET A 1 -8.48 -23.06 -15.64
CA MET A 1 -8.71 -22.96 -14.19
C MET A 1 -9.23 -21.56 -13.86
N PRO A 2 -10.00 -21.42 -12.82
CA PRO A 2 -10.43 -20.09 -12.40
C PRO A 2 -9.23 -19.28 -11.89
N PRO A 3 -9.33 -17.94 -11.85
CA PRO A 3 -8.29 -17.13 -11.24
C PRO A 3 -8.06 -17.52 -9.79
N VAL A 4 -6.80 -17.53 -9.38
CA VAL A 4 -6.43 -17.92 -8.01
C VAL A 4 -6.21 -16.72 -7.10
N GLY A 5 -6.09 -15.53 -7.66
CA GLY A 5 -5.89 -14.33 -6.88
C GLY A 5 -6.26 -13.07 -7.63
N GLU A 6 -6.39 -11.99 -6.88
CA GLU A 6 -6.67 -10.66 -7.39
C GLU A 6 -5.59 -9.70 -6.91
N HIS A 7 -5.07 -8.89 -7.81
CA HIS A 7 -4.01 -7.93 -7.51
C HIS A 7 -4.53 -6.52 -7.77
N LEU A 8 -4.69 -5.76 -6.70
CA LEU A 8 -5.06 -4.35 -6.76
C LEU A 8 -3.81 -3.50 -6.80
N LEU A 9 -3.74 -2.59 -7.76
CA LEU A 9 -2.67 -1.61 -7.86
C LEU A 9 -3.30 -0.23 -7.75
N LEU A 10 -2.88 0.51 -6.72
CA LEU A 10 -3.34 1.88 -6.48
C LEU A 10 -2.19 2.85 -6.62
N ASP A 11 -2.36 3.86 -7.44
CA ASP A 11 -1.44 5.00 -7.51
C ASP A 11 -2.19 6.20 -6.96
N LEU A 12 -1.70 6.75 -5.84
CA LEU A 12 -2.30 7.89 -5.16
C LEU A 12 -1.46 9.14 -5.42
N TYR A 13 -2.13 10.19 -5.89
CA TYR A 13 -1.49 11.48 -6.22
C TYR A 13 -2.02 12.59 -5.32
N GLY A 14 -1.21 13.61 -5.09
CA GLY A 14 -1.61 14.77 -4.32
C GLY A 14 -1.81 14.47 -2.84
N VAL A 15 -1.03 13.52 -2.31
CA VAL A 15 -1.05 13.19 -0.90
C VAL A 15 -0.13 14.13 -0.13
N SER A 16 -0.54 14.55 1.06
CA SER A 16 0.30 15.37 1.93
C SER A 16 1.64 14.69 2.21
N PRO A 17 2.78 15.37 1.97
CA PRO A 17 4.08 14.80 2.27
C PRO A 17 4.26 14.34 3.72
N ALA A 18 3.64 15.05 4.67
CA ALA A 18 3.74 14.69 6.09
C ALA A 18 3.15 13.29 6.35
N LEU A 19 2.04 12.94 5.67
CA LEU A 19 1.45 11.61 5.80
C LEU A 19 2.33 10.54 5.19
N LEU A 20 2.99 10.87 4.06
CA LEU A 20 3.84 9.91 3.34
C LEU A 20 5.17 9.63 4.04
N ARG A 21 5.52 10.43 5.04
CA ARG A 21 6.72 10.22 5.88
C ARG A 21 6.40 9.52 7.20
N ASP A 22 5.14 9.39 7.53
CA ASP A 22 4.70 8.89 8.83
C ASP A 22 4.61 7.38 8.81
N ALA A 23 5.70 6.72 9.15
CA ALA A 23 5.77 5.26 9.11
C ALA A 23 4.74 4.60 10.05
N ASP A 24 4.48 5.18 11.21
CA ASP A 24 3.51 4.63 12.15
C ASP A 24 2.10 4.71 11.59
N LEU A 25 1.74 5.84 10.98
CA LEU A 25 0.45 5.99 10.31
C LEU A 25 0.33 5.00 9.15
N LEU A 26 1.38 4.87 8.34
CA LEU A 26 1.35 3.97 7.19
C LEU A 26 1.23 2.50 7.64
N GLU A 27 1.93 2.11 8.70
CA GLU A 27 1.78 0.76 9.23
C GLU A 27 0.36 0.51 9.74
N SER A 28 -0.19 1.44 10.52
CA SER A 28 -1.56 1.26 11.03
C SER A 28 -2.59 1.22 9.90
N THR A 29 -2.36 2.00 8.84
CA THR A 29 -3.23 1.99 7.66
C THR A 29 -3.15 0.65 6.93
N LEU A 30 -1.94 0.11 6.75
CA LEU A 30 -1.76 -1.22 6.15
C LEU A 30 -2.46 -2.29 6.98
N ARG A 31 -2.34 -2.25 8.31
CA ARG A 31 -3.00 -3.22 9.18
C ARG A 31 -4.52 -3.10 9.12
N GLU A 32 -5.03 -1.88 9.06
CA GLU A 32 -6.46 -1.65 8.92
C GLU A 32 -6.98 -2.18 7.57
N ALA A 33 -6.21 -1.99 6.50
CA ALA A 33 -6.54 -2.54 5.20
C ALA A 33 -6.54 -4.07 5.22
N ALA A 34 -5.57 -4.69 5.90
CA ALA A 34 -5.53 -6.15 6.05
C ALA A 34 -6.77 -6.66 6.78
N ASP A 35 -7.18 -5.96 7.83
CA ASP A 35 -8.42 -6.28 8.57
C ASP A 35 -9.64 -6.22 7.65
N ALA A 36 -9.75 -5.16 6.86
CA ALA A 36 -10.86 -5.00 5.92
C ALA A 36 -10.90 -6.10 4.87
N LEU A 37 -9.74 -6.68 4.54
CA LEU A 37 -9.63 -7.80 3.60
C LEU A 37 -9.90 -9.16 4.28
N GLY A 38 -10.05 -9.19 5.59
CA GLY A 38 -10.16 -10.44 6.33
C GLY A 38 -8.85 -11.21 6.36
N ALA A 39 -7.72 -10.55 6.20
CA ALA A 39 -6.42 -11.18 6.08
C ALA A 39 -5.75 -11.37 7.44
N THR A 40 -4.86 -12.36 7.51
CA THR A 40 -4.05 -12.65 8.70
C THR A 40 -2.64 -12.12 8.50
N VAL A 41 -2.25 -11.16 9.32
CA VAL A 41 -0.90 -10.57 9.23
C VAL A 41 0.10 -11.50 9.90
N LEU A 42 1.09 -11.95 9.13
CA LEU A 42 2.19 -12.78 9.63
C LEU A 42 3.38 -11.94 10.05
N HIS A 43 3.69 -10.88 9.31
CA HIS A 43 4.83 -10.02 9.57
C HIS A 43 4.62 -8.65 8.94
N ALA A 44 5.13 -7.62 9.60
CA ALA A 44 5.12 -6.26 9.08
C ALA A 44 6.54 -5.72 9.11
N HIS A 45 6.97 -5.09 8.02
CA HIS A 45 8.27 -4.42 7.96
C HIS A 45 8.14 -3.13 7.19
N LEU A 46 8.59 -2.02 7.80
CA LEU A 46 8.62 -0.73 7.13
C LEU A 46 10.03 -0.16 7.24
N HIS A 47 10.52 0.35 6.11
CA HIS A 47 11.82 1.00 6.01
C HIS A 47 11.62 2.47 5.64
N ARG A 48 12.30 3.36 6.36
CA ARG A 48 12.26 4.80 6.11
C ARG A 48 13.51 5.22 5.38
N PHE A 49 13.34 5.83 4.22
CA PHE A 49 14.46 6.35 3.44
C PHE A 49 14.86 7.73 3.93
N GLY A 50 16.13 8.12 3.71
CA GLY A 50 16.61 9.44 4.06
C GLY A 50 16.91 9.65 5.54
N MET A 51 16.85 8.58 6.33
CA MET A 51 17.14 8.64 7.77
C MET A 51 18.60 8.41 8.10
N PHE A 52 19.48 8.50 7.11
CA PHE A 52 20.91 8.29 7.31
C PHE A 52 21.56 9.58 7.77
N GLY A 53 21.65 9.73 9.08
CA GLY A 53 22.28 10.88 9.70
C GLY A 53 21.34 12.06 9.85
N ALA A 54 21.61 12.87 10.86
CA ALA A 54 20.80 14.02 11.22
C ALA A 54 20.83 15.15 10.17
N SER A 55 21.61 14.99 9.12
CA SER A 55 21.82 16.03 8.11
C SER A 55 21.00 15.85 6.85
N ALA A 56 20.24 14.75 6.71
CA ALA A 56 19.38 14.59 5.53
C ALA A 56 18.19 15.54 5.61
N PRO A 57 18.08 16.54 4.71
CA PRO A 57 16.94 17.45 4.75
C PRO A 57 15.65 16.67 4.50
N GLU A 58 14.60 16.98 5.26
CA GLU A 58 13.28 16.37 5.07
C GLU A 58 12.78 16.52 3.62
N ALA A 59 13.19 17.61 2.95
CA ALA A 59 12.80 17.87 1.58
C ALA A 59 13.37 16.88 0.57
N LEU A 60 14.43 16.14 0.92
CA LEU A 60 15.12 15.23 0.00
C LEU A 60 14.85 13.76 0.29
N GLY A 61 13.99 13.46 1.24
CA GLY A 61 13.75 12.08 1.56
C GLY A 61 12.59 11.87 2.51
N GLY A 62 12.66 10.83 3.31
CA GLY A 62 11.63 10.50 4.26
C GLY A 62 10.55 9.60 3.70
N GLY A 63 10.71 9.12 2.47
CA GLY A 63 9.81 8.13 1.91
C GLY A 63 9.87 6.82 2.67
N VAL A 64 8.84 6.01 2.52
CA VAL A 64 8.69 4.74 3.24
C VAL A 64 8.45 3.63 2.23
N THR A 65 9.11 2.50 2.45
CA THR A 65 8.75 1.23 1.82
C THR A 65 8.22 0.34 2.92
N GLY A 66 7.01 -0.18 2.73
CA GLY A 66 6.39 -1.04 3.72
C GLY A 66 5.77 -2.26 3.11
N VAL A 67 5.79 -3.36 3.85
CA VAL A 67 5.13 -4.60 3.43
C VAL A 67 4.51 -5.28 4.64
N LEU A 68 3.30 -5.81 4.44
CA LEU A 68 2.69 -6.78 5.32
C LEU A 68 2.69 -8.12 4.61
N LEU A 69 3.35 -9.09 5.20
CA LEU A 69 3.23 -10.47 4.76
C LEU A 69 1.96 -11.04 5.37
N LEU A 70 1.08 -11.52 4.53
CA LEU A 70 -0.21 -12.08 4.95
C LEU A 70 -0.19 -13.58 4.70
N ALA A 71 -0.93 -14.33 5.51
CA ALA A 71 -1.09 -15.77 5.26
C ALA A 71 -1.67 -16.00 3.85
N GLU A 72 -2.48 -15.06 3.37
CA GLU A 72 -3.16 -15.15 2.08
C GLU A 72 -2.39 -14.49 0.93
N SER A 73 -1.45 -13.60 1.19
CA SER A 73 -0.52 -12.99 0.23
C SER A 73 0.21 -11.78 0.83
N HIS A 74 -0.03 -10.56 0.32
CA HIS A 74 0.68 -9.38 0.84
C HIS A 74 -0.04 -8.07 0.54
N LEU A 75 0.31 -7.05 1.35
CA LEU A 75 0.07 -5.64 1.07
C LEU A 75 1.42 -4.93 1.06
N SER A 76 1.61 -4.01 0.13
CA SER A 76 2.82 -3.20 0.10
C SER A 76 2.51 -1.74 -0.19
N ILE A 77 3.39 -0.85 0.27
CA ILE A 77 3.31 0.58 0.00
C ILE A 77 4.71 1.14 -0.22
N HIS A 78 4.81 2.03 -1.19
CA HIS A 78 6.01 2.82 -1.42
C HIS A 78 5.59 4.28 -1.53
N THR A 79 6.29 5.18 -0.83
CA THR A 79 5.92 6.59 -0.84
C THR A 79 7.06 7.47 -1.32
N TRP A 80 6.67 8.54 -2.02
CA TRP A 80 7.56 9.59 -2.49
C TRP A 80 6.99 10.93 -2.02
N PRO A 81 7.34 11.36 -0.80
CA PRO A 81 6.80 12.61 -0.25
C PRO A 81 7.05 13.82 -1.14
N GLU A 82 8.21 13.88 -1.79
CA GLU A 82 8.60 14.98 -2.69
C GLU A 82 7.69 15.09 -3.91
N HIS A 83 6.98 14.01 -4.26
CA HIS A 83 6.04 13.99 -5.37
C HIS A 83 4.59 13.91 -4.93
N GLY A 84 4.33 13.83 -3.61
CA GLY A 84 2.98 13.61 -3.12
C GLY A 84 2.38 12.30 -3.59
N PHE A 85 3.20 11.28 -3.82
CA PHE A 85 2.82 10.06 -4.52
C PHE A 85 3.02 8.82 -3.64
N ALA A 86 2.07 7.90 -3.73
CA ALA A 86 2.19 6.58 -3.12
C ALA A 86 1.75 5.50 -4.10
N ALA A 87 2.53 4.43 -4.17
CA ALA A 87 2.17 3.23 -4.92
C ALA A 87 1.82 2.12 -3.93
N ILE A 88 0.64 1.54 -4.07
CA ILE A 88 0.12 0.54 -3.15
C ILE A 88 -0.28 -0.69 -3.93
N ASP A 89 0.11 -1.85 -3.41
CA ASP A 89 -0.26 -3.14 -3.96
C ASP A 89 -0.98 -3.97 -2.91
N ALA A 90 -2.10 -4.60 -3.31
CA ALA A 90 -2.80 -5.57 -2.48
C ALA A 90 -3.04 -6.82 -3.31
N PHE A 91 -2.33 -7.89 -2.99
CA PHE A 91 -2.50 -9.18 -3.65
C PHE A 91 -3.15 -10.13 -2.67
N MET A 92 -4.31 -10.68 -3.06
CA MET A 92 -5.06 -11.60 -2.22
C MET A 92 -5.52 -12.82 -3.00
N CYS A 93 -5.59 -13.95 -2.32
CA CYS A 93 -6.25 -15.15 -2.87
C CYS A 93 -7.74 -14.88 -2.99
N GLY A 94 -8.36 -15.44 -4.03
CA GLY A 94 -9.78 -15.24 -4.27
C GLY A 94 -10.07 -13.99 -5.10
N ALA A 95 -11.32 -13.58 -5.13
CA ALA A 95 -11.78 -12.48 -5.97
C ALA A 95 -12.64 -11.49 -5.18
N GLY A 96 -12.57 -10.21 -5.55
CA GLY A 96 -13.50 -9.18 -5.08
C GLY A 96 -13.18 -8.55 -3.75
N ALA A 97 -12.15 -9.03 -3.04
CA ALA A 97 -11.86 -8.54 -1.70
C ALA A 97 -11.02 -7.24 -1.69
N THR A 98 -10.24 -6.99 -2.74
CA THR A 98 -9.22 -5.94 -2.69
C THR A 98 -9.78 -4.52 -2.69
N LEU A 99 -11.01 -4.32 -3.18
CA LEU A 99 -11.62 -2.98 -3.19
C LEU A 99 -11.87 -2.42 -1.80
N ALA A 100 -12.04 -3.27 -0.79
CA ALA A 100 -12.18 -2.82 0.59
C ALA A 100 -10.91 -2.08 1.07
N ALA A 101 -9.74 -2.52 0.62
CA ALA A 101 -8.49 -1.86 0.95
C ALA A 101 -8.40 -0.45 0.36
N ARG A 102 -8.94 -0.25 -0.85
CA ARG A 102 -8.93 1.05 -1.51
C ARG A 102 -9.53 2.15 -0.62
N ALA A 103 -10.71 1.90 -0.06
CA ALA A 103 -11.39 2.88 0.78
C ALA A 103 -10.57 3.26 2.01
N ILE A 104 -9.88 2.29 2.60
CA ILE A 104 -9.02 2.52 3.76
C ILE A 104 -7.88 3.47 3.41
N PHE A 105 -7.18 3.21 2.31
CA PHE A 105 -6.06 4.06 1.88
C PHE A 105 -6.52 5.46 1.46
N GLU A 106 -7.63 5.57 0.74
CA GLU A 106 -8.17 6.87 0.34
C GLU A 106 -8.56 7.71 1.54
N HIS A 107 -9.17 7.10 2.55
CA HIS A 107 -9.58 7.80 3.76
C HIS A 107 -8.34 8.29 4.54
N ALA A 108 -7.36 7.42 4.73
CA ALA A 108 -6.18 7.75 5.53
C ALA A 108 -5.27 8.78 4.87
N LEU A 109 -5.11 8.71 3.55
CA LEU A 109 -4.12 9.53 2.83
C LEU A 109 -4.72 10.70 2.07
N ALA A 110 -6.03 10.73 1.90
CA ALA A 110 -6.79 11.82 1.26
C ALA A 110 -6.16 12.31 -0.05
N PRO A 111 -5.92 11.43 -1.04
CA PRO A 111 -5.32 11.83 -2.30
C PRO A 111 -6.26 12.73 -3.11
N SER A 112 -5.67 13.58 -3.97
CA SER A 112 -6.47 14.38 -4.90
C SER A 112 -6.85 13.59 -6.15
N ARG A 113 -6.13 12.51 -6.45
CA ARG A 113 -6.40 11.64 -7.59
C ARG A 113 -5.97 10.22 -7.27
N VAL A 114 -6.74 9.25 -7.76
CA VAL A 114 -6.43 7.82 -7.60
C VAL A 114 -6.53 7.13 -8.95
N ASP A 115 -5.47 6.43 -9.34
CA ASP A 115 -5.53 5.51 -10.47
C ASP A 115 -5.63 4.09 -9.91
N VAL A 116 -6.59 3.33 -10.41
CA VAL A 116 -6.90 1.99 -9.92
C VAL A 116 -6.76 0.99 -11.05
N ARG A 117 -5.99 -0.07 -10.80
CA ARG A 117 -5.93 -1.22 -11.70
C ARG A 117 -6.14 -2.49 -10.90
N VAL A 118 -6.89 -3.41 -11.48
CA VAL A 118 -7.12 -4.73 -10.89
C VAL A 118 -6.72 -5.78 -11.91
N ALA A 119 -5.83 -6.68 -11.51
CA ALA A 119 -5.38 -7.77 -12.35
C ALA A 119 -5.80 -9.10 -11.73
N GLN A 120 -6.43 -9.95 -12.53
CA GLN A 120 -6.70 -11.32 -12.14
C GLN A 120 -5.41 -12.13 -12.34
N ARG A 121 -5.06 -12.92 -11.33
CA ARG A 121 -3.84 -13.72 -11.37
C ARG A 121 -4.21 -15.19 -11.45
N GLY A 122 -3.52 -15.91 -12.32
CA GLY A 122 -3.88 -17.29 -12.63
C GLY A 122 -5.11 -17.36 -13.52
N GLY A 123 -5.57 -18.58 -13.78
CA GLY A 123 -6.64 -18.82 -14.72
C GLY A 123 -6.12 -18.97 -16.14
N LEU A 124 -6.71 -19.85 -16.89
CA LEU A 124 -6.39 -20.06 -18.30
C LEU A 124 -7.48 -19.42 -19.17
N PRO A 125 -7.08 -18.74 -20.26
CA PRO A 125 -8.07 -18.20 -21.19
C PRO A 125 -8.84 -19.35 -21.85
N GLY A 126 -10.11 -19.14 -22.01
CA GLY A 126 -11.03 -20.04 -22.71
C GLY A 126 -11.53 -21.19 -21.91
#